data_e2df6c0167641150241470dde3b8f89e
#
_entry.id   e2df6c0167641150241470dde3b8f89e
#
_cell.length_a   1.000
_cell.length_b   1.000
_cell.length_c   1.000
_cell.angle_alpha   90.00
_cell.angle_beta   90.00
_cell.angle_gamma   90.00
#
_symmetry.space_group_name_H-M   'P 1'
#
loop_
_entity.id
_entity.type
_entity.pdbx_description
1 polymer ?
#
loop_
_entity_poly.entity_id
_entity_poly.type
_entity_poly.pdbx_seq_one_letter_code
_entity_poly.pdbx_strand_id
1 'polypeptide(L)'
;MYTGSLQKVETNRFARADLEYKLLLVDDDMKTEALPQTNNIKTLVTLEDKIDIERKGQQSVQGTLYVRFACFGNGSLHALYDKSNGFYRRQLLLTTKEKPVGRVDDPFLIDKMRNEKEGILLWALEGLHRLIRNNYQFTISERTAANLKEAMEQGNNILGFLKSEGYFEIRQGAKCKSTDFYKVYERWCMDNLEKPLAASTFIHHLKDNQKSLGIVYDDKCIGTNRGFHNVDVDLFLPVDVPSPWDKKIELT
;
A
#
# COMPACT_ATOMS: atom_id res chain seq x y z
N MET A 1 -13.42 10.41 -19.76
CA MET A 1 -13.52 9.91 -18.38
C MET A 1 -14.12 8.52 -18.41
N TYR A 2 -13.69 7.64 -17.52
CA TYR A 2 -14.22 6.30 -17.31
C TYR A 2 -14.50 6.12 -15.81
N THR A 3 -15.67 5.61 -15.46
CA THR A 3 -15.99 5.29 -14.06
C THR A 3 -15.93 3.77 -13.88
N GLY A 4 -15.11 3.32 -12.92
CA GLY A 4 -14.89 1.89 -12.70
C GLY A 4 -13.90 1.62 -11.58
N SER A 5 -13.77 0.35 -11.21
CA SER A 5 -12.94 -0.06 -10.08
C SER A 5 -11.45 -0.17 -10.46
N LEU A 6 -10.59 0.46 -9.66
CA LEU A 6 -9.13 0.34 -9.77
C LEU A 6 -8.67 -1.10 -9.55
N GLN A 7 -9.28 -1.81 -8.60
CA GLN A 7 -8.99 -3.22 -8.34
C GLN A 7 -9.26 -4.09 -9.58
N LYS A 8 -10.34 -3.80 -10.31
CA LYS A 8 -10.67 -4.52 -11.54
C LYS A 8 -9.63 -4.29 -12.64
N VAL A 9 -9.07 -3.08 -12.75
CA VAL A 9 -7.98 -2.77 -13.70
C VAL A 9 -6.72 -3.57 -13.39
N GLU A 10 -6.40 -3.76 -12.11
CA GLU A 10 -5.24 -4.55 -11.70
C GLU A 10 -5.45 -6.04 -11.96
N THR A 11 -6.62 -6.58 -11.64
CA THR A 11 -6.84 -8.04 -11.61
C THR A 11 -7.41 -8.63 -12.91
N ASN A 12 -8.10 -7.83 -13.73
CA ASN A 12 -8.74 -8.29 -14.95
C ASN A 12 -8.06 -7.71 -16.19
N ARG A 13 -7.40 -8.57 -16.96
CA ARG A 13 -6.69 -8.18 -18.18
C ARG A 13 -7.56 -7.47 -19.23
N PHE A 14 -8.85 -7.81 -19.31
CA PHE A 14 -9.77 -7.18 -20.28
C PHE A 14 -10.23 -5.78 -19.84
N ALA A 15 -10.22 -5.48 -18.55
CA ALA A 15 -10.65 -4.17 -18.06
C ALA A 15 -9.72 -3.03 -18.50
N ARG A 16 -8.47 -3.33 -18.84
CA ARG A 16 -7.52 -2.34 -19.35
C ARG A 16 -7.90 -1.81 -20.73
N ALA A 17 -8.58 -2.62 -21.55
CA ALA A 17 -9.05 -2.17 -22.87
C ALA A 17 -10.12 -1.06 -22.79
N ASP A 18 -10.87 -1.01 -21.69
CA ASP A 18 -11.89 0.04 -21.47
C ASP A 18 -11.24 1.41 -21.21
N LEU A 19 -9.94 1.43 -20.88
CA LEU A 19 -9.17 2.65 -20.61
C LEU A 19 -8.56 3.29 -21.87
N GLU A 20 -8.68 2.63 -23.01
CA GLU A 20 -8.20 3.18 -24.27
C GLU A 20 -8.92 4.49 -24.59
N TYR A 21 -8.18 5.50 -24.99
CA TYR A 21 -8.68 6.86 -25.22
C TYR A 21 -9.31 7.56 -24.00
N LYS A 22 -9.05 7.07 -22.79
CA LYS A 22 -9.48 7.71 -21.54
C LYS A 22 -8.29 8.40 -20.86
N LEU A 23 -8.53 9.62 -20.39
CA LEU A 23 -7.52 10.39 -19.65
C LEU A 23 -7.68 10.24 -18.12
N LEU A 24 -8.86 9.87 -17.67
CA LEU A 24 -9.18 9.76 -16.24
C LEU A 24 -10.07 8.55 -15.97
N LEU A 25 -9.67 7.72 -15.02
CA LEU A 25 -10.53 6.75 -14.35
C LEU A 25 -10.91 7.31 -12.98
N VAL A 26 -12.19 7.26 -12.68
CA VAL A 26 -12.75 7.60 -11.38
C VAL A 26 -13.28 6.32 -10.73
N ASP A 27 -12.76 5.98 -9.56
CA ASP A 27 -13.28 4.95 -8.66
C ASP A 27 -13.91 5.69 -7.47
N ASP A 28 -15.22 5.80 -7.46
CA ASP A 28 -15.99 6.64 -6.53
C ASP A 28 -16.38 5.90 -5.24
N ASP A 29 -16.18 4.60 -5.18
CA ASP A 29 -16.39 3.76 -4.00
C ASP A 29 -15.29 2.70 -3.89
N MET A 30 -14.05 3.18 -3.81
CA MET A 30 -12.89 2.31 -3.73
C MET A 30 -12.95 1.45 -2.47
N LYS A 31 -12.88 0.14 -2.65
CA LYS A 31 -12.80 -0.80 -1.54
C LYS A 31 -11.49 -0.63 -0.76
N THR A 32 -11.58 -0.74 0.55
CA THR A 32 -10.43 -0.66 1.47
C THR A 32 -9.59 -1.94 1.50
N GLU A 33 -10.01 -2.99 0.79
CA GLU A 33 -9.24 -4.24 0.68
C GLU A 33 -7.89 -4.00 0.00
N ALA A 34 -6.84 -4.59 0.55
CA ALA A 34 -5.51 -4.49 -0.01
C ALA A 34 -5.44 -5.12 -1.41
N LEU A 35 -4.78 -4.43 -2.34
CA LEU A 35 -4.55 -4.96 -3.67
C LEU A 35 -3.58 -6.15 -3.62
N PRO A 36 -3.94 -7.32 -4.18
CA PRO A 36 -3.04 -8.47 -4.21
C PRO A 36 -1.81 -8.23 -5.09
N GLN A 37 -1.94 -7.41 -6.11
CA GLN A 37 -0.88 -7.02 -7.04
C GLN A 37 -0.98 -5.52 -7.34
N THR A 38 0.11 -4.91 -7.80
CA THR A 38 0.19 -3.48 -8.10
C THR A 38 0.95 -3.18 -9.40
N ASN A 39 1.39 -4.22 -10.12
CA ASN A 39 2.28 -4.07 -11.27
C ASN A 39 1.62 -3.32 -12.42
N ASN A 40 0.37 -3.64 -12.74
CA ASN A 40 -0.35 -2.97 -13.83
C ASN A 40 -0.62 -1.49 -13.51
N ILE A 41 -1.02 -1.19 -12.27
CA ILE A 41 -1.22 0.19 -11.83
C ILE A 41 0.09 0.97 -11.91
N LYS A 42 1.21 0.40 -11.43
CA LYS A 42 2.52 1.05 -11.51
C LYS A 42 2.93 1.35 -12.95
N THR A 43 2.76 0.39 -13.86
CA THR A 43 3.07 0.55 -15.29
C THR A 43 2.18 1.63 -15.92
N LEU A 44 0.87 1.62 -15.65
CA LEU A 44 -0.07 2.61 -16.19
C LEU A 44 0.21 4.03 -15.72
N VAL A 45 0.65 4.19 -14.47
CA VAL A 45 0.95 5.53 -13.92
C VAL A 45 2.27 6.10 -14.45
N THR A 46 3.27 5.26 -14.76
CA THR A 46 4.58 5.73 -15.25
C THR A 46 4.60 6.04 -16.74
N LEU A 47 3.71 5.48 -17.55
CA LEU A 47 3.64 5.69 -19.01
C LEU A 47 4.91 5.34 -19.79
N GLU A 48 5.82 4.59 -19.23
CA GLU A 48 7.11 4.29 -19.84
C GLU A 48 7.03 3.15 -20.86
N ASP A 49 6.09 2.21 -20.64
CA ASP A 49 6.02 0.98 -21.40
C ASP A 49 4.69 0.82 -22.13
N LYS A 50 4.74 0.09 -23.26
CA LYS A 50 3.54 -0.44 -23.88
C LYS A 50 3.02 -1.62 -23.05
N ILE A 51 1.71 -1.69 -22.92
CA ILE A 51 1.04 -2.80 -22.24
C ILE A 51 0.20 -3.58 -23.24
N ASP A 52 -0.08 -4.83 -22.91
CA ASP A 52 -1.01 -5.64 -23.69
C ASP A 52 -2.45 -5.21 -23.41
N ILE A 53 -3.12 -4.79 -24.47
CA ILE A 53 -4.53 -4.41 -24.47
C ILE A 53 -5.30 -5.58 -25.08
N GLU A 54 -6.00 -6.31 -24.21
CA GLU A 54 -6.71 -7.51 -24.58
C GLU A 54 -8.22 -7.28 -24.61
N ARG A 55 -8.86 -7.74 -25.68
CA ARG A 55 -10.33 -7.76 -25.83
C ARG A 55 -10.80 -9.18 -26.01
N LYS A 56 -11.96 -9.50 -25.44
CA LYS A 56 -12.53 -10.83 -25.56
C LYS A 56 -12.79 -11.20 -27.04
N GLY A 57 -12.21 -12.32 -27.48
CA GLY A 57 -12.36 -12.80 -28.86
C GLY A 57 -11.52 -12.04 -29.91
N GLN A 58 -10.61 -11.18 -29.51
CA GLN A 58 -9.70 -10.46 -30.41
C GLN A 58 -8.25 -10.72 -30.05
N GLN A 59 -7.35 -10.61 -31.04
CA GLN A 59 -5.92 -10.68 -30.78
C GLN A 59 -5.48 -9.47 -29.92
N SER A 60 -4.62 -9.74 -28.95
CA SER A 60 -4.03 -8.70 -28.11
C SER A 60 -3.17 -7.75 -28.95
N VAL A 61 -3.25 -6.46 -28.66
CA VAL A 61 -2.41 -5.42 -29.27
C VAL A 61 -1.63 -4.68 -28.19
N GLN A 62 -0.43 -4.25 -28.53
CA GLN A 62 0.37 -3.42 -27.61
C GLN A 62 0.08 -1.95 -27.82
N GLY A 63 -0.22 -1.26 -26.74
CA GLY A 63 -0.52 0.16 -26.74
C GLY A 63 -0.14 0.86 -25.44
N THR A 64 -0.16 2.19 -25.47
CA THR A 64 0.06 3.05 -24.31
C THR A 64 -1.27 3.62 -23.84
N LEU A 65 -1.58 3.49 -22.54
CA LEU A 65 -2.77 4.06 -21.93
C LEU A 65 -2.39 5.30 -21.10
N TYR A 66 -2.98 6.44 -21.43
CA TYR A 66 -2.67 7.75 -20.81
C TYR A 66 -3.56 8.09 -19.60
N VAL A 67 -4.19 7.10 -19.03
CA VAL A 67 -5.15 7.27 -17.95
C VAL A 67 -4.46 7.70 -16.64
N ARG A 68 -5.11 8.61 -15.91
CA ARG A 68 -4.81 8.92 -14.50
C ARG A 68 -5.93 8.39 -13.62
N PHE A 69 -5.61 8.09 -12.37
CA PHE A 69 -6.54 7.50 -11.41
C PHE A 69 -6.92 8.54 -10.35
N ALA A 70 -8.22 8.69 -10.12
CA ALA A 70 -8.77 9.42 -8.99
C ALA A 70 -9.70 8.45 -8.25
N CYS A 71 -9.32 8.08 -7.04
CA CYS A 71 -10.04 7.10 -6.24
C CYS A 71 -10.55 7.74 -4.97
N PHE A 72 -11.81 7.48 -4.65
CA PHE A 72 -12.47 7.98 -3.45
C PHE A 72 -12.89 6.80 -2.58
N GLY A 73 -12.69 6.91 -1.28
CA GLY A 73 -13.02 5.84 -0.34
C GLY A 73 -12.79 6.26 1.10
N ASN A 74 -13.22 5.43 2.02
CA ASN A 74 -13.12 5.67 3.47
C ASN A 74 -11.81 5.17 4.08
N GLY A 75 -10.83 4.80 3.27
CA GLY A 75 -9.52 4.30 3.70
C GLY A 75 -8.43 4.50 2.67
N SER A 76 -7.21 4.18 3.05
CA SER A 76 -6.04 4.30 2.17
C SER A 76 -5.93 3.07 1.26
N LEU A 77 -5.38 3.27 0.06
CA LEU A 77 -5.08 2.17 -0.85
C LEU A 77 -3.80 1.45 -0.40
N HIS A 78 -3.92 0.18 -0.07
CA HIS A 78 -2.81 -0.65 0.38
C HIS A 78 -2.48 -1.74 -0.64
N ALA A 79 -1.23 -2.18 -0.64
CA ALA A 79 -0.79 -3.35 -1.38
C ALA A 79 -0.53 -4.51 -0.42
N LEU A 80 -1.11 -5.68 -0.71
CA LEU A 80 -0.98 -6.85 0.16
C LEU A 80 0.46 -7.38 0.19
N TYR A 81 1.12 -7.45 -0.98
CA TYR A 81 2.46 -8.02 -1.12
C TYR A 81 3.51 -7.01 -1.59
N ASP A 82 3.12 -5.88 -2.16
CA ASP A 82 4.06 -4.85 -2.61
C ASP A 82 4.35 -3.85 -1.49
N LYS A 83 5.41 -4.12 -0.75
CA LYS A 83 5.91 -3.25 0.33
C LYS A 83 6.96 -2.25 -0.17
N SER A 84 7.20 -2.22 -1.48
CA SER A 84 8.19 -1.31 -2.06
C SER A 84 7.71 0.15 -2.01
N ASN A 85 8.64 1.05 -1.83
CA ASN A 85 8.38 2.49 -1.97
C ASN A 85 7.85 2.86 -3.38
N GLY A 86 8.07 1.95 -4.36
CA GLY A 86 7.63 2.12 -5.74
C GLY A 86 6.12 2.30 -5.92
N PHE A 87 5.30 1.62 -5.13
CA PHE A 87 3.85 1.76 -5.16
C PHE A 87 3.39 3.03 -4.43
N TYR A 88 3.87 3.24 -3.20
CA TYR A 88 3.42 4.34 -2.35
C TYR A 88 3.83 5.73 -2.88
N ARG A 89 5.05 5.89 -3.41
CA ARG A 89 5.52 7.17 -3.97
C ARG A 89 4.71 7.66 -5.18
N ARG A 90 3.88 6.82 -5.77
CA ARG A 90 3.00 7.16 -6.89
C ARG A 90 1.59 7.59 -6.44
N GLN A 91 1.36 7.62 -5.15
CA GLN A 91 0.08 8.00 -4.56
C GLN A 91 0.15 9.42 -3.98
N LEU A 92 -0.88 10.19 -4.24
CA LEU A 92 -1.13 11.46 -3.58
C LEU A 92 -2.38 11.30 -2.71
N LEU A 93 -2.19 11.13 -1.41
CA LEU A 93 -3.28 10.88 -0.46
C LEU A 93 -3.80 12.19 0.11
N LEU A 94 -5.02 12.53 -0.28
CA LEU A 94 -5.73 13.71 0.20
C LEU A 94 -6.83 13.27 1.14
N THR A 95 -6.86 13.81 2.34
CA THR A 95 -7.95 13.60 3.29
C THR A 95 -8.85 14.82 3.36
N THR A 96 -10.15 14.59 3.37
CA THR A 96 -11.14 15.65 3.59
C THR A 96 -11.09 16.11 5.04
N LYS A 97 -11.55 17.34 5.27
CA LYS A 97 -11.77 17.83 6.62
C LYS A 97 -12.98 17.11 7.23
N GLU A 98 -12.98 17.00 8.54
CA GLU A 98 -14.17 16.55 9.26
C GLU A 98 -15.37 17.47 8.98
N LYS A 99 -16.57 16.86 8.99
CA LYS A 99 -17.81 17.62 8.81
C LYS A 99 -17.97 18.60 9.98
N PRO A 100 -18.05 19.92 9.71
CA PRO A 100 -18.25 20.88 10.78
C PRO A 100 -19.55 20.60 11.56
N VAL A 101 -19.51 20.83 12.88
CA VAL A 101 -20.69 20.68 13.73
C VAL A 101 -21.79 21.64 13.24
N GLY A 102 -23.00 21.12 13.07
CA GLY A 102 -24.14 21.89 12.57
C GLY A 102 -24.20 22.11 11.06
N ARG A 103 -23.29 21.52 10.27
CA ARG A 103 -23.39 21.56 8.81
C ARG A 103 -24.66 20.87 8.34
N VAL A 104 -25.48 21.60 7.59
CA VAL A 104 -26.63 21.06 6.85
C VAL A 104 -26.16 20.70 5.45
N ASP A 105 -26.53 19.52 4.98
CA ASP A 105 -26.22 19.09 3.60
C ASP A 105 -27.09 19.85 2.61
N ASP A 106 -26.48 20.33 1.53
CA ASP A 106 -27.14 21.09 0.48
C ASP A 106 -27.56 20.15 -0.65
N PRO A 107 -28.84 19.85 -0.82
CA PRO A 107 -29.33 18.96 -1.88
C PRO A 107 -29.10 19.52 -3.29
N PHE A 108 -28.88 20.82 -3.43
CA PHE A 108 -28.65 21.50 -4.72
C PHE A 108 -27.18 21.82 -4.97
N LEU A 109 -26.25 21.26 -4.20
CA LEU A 109 -24.81 21.53 -4.33
C LEU A 109 -24.30 21.27 -5.75
N ILE A 110 -24.71 20.17 -6.37
CA ILE A 110 -24.31 19.81 -7.74
C ILE A 110 -24.75 20.86 -8.75
N ASP A 111 -25.95 21.36 -8.64
CA ASP A 111 -26.45 22.39 -9.57
C ASP A 111 -25.75 23.73 -9.36
N LYS A 112 -25.44 24.10 -8.11
CA LYS A 112 -24.58 25.26 -7.82
C LYS A 112 -23.20 25.12 -8.45
N MET A 113 -22.55 23.97 -8.27
CA MET A 113 -21.22 23.70 -8.89
C MET A 113 -21.28 23.75 -10.42
N ARG A 114 -22.36 23.26 -11.04
CA ARG A 114 -22.56 23.33 -12.50
C ARG A 114 -22.65 24.78 -13.00
N ASN A 115 -23.25 25.67 -12.21
CA ASN A 115 -23.34 27.08 -12.53
C ASN A 115 -22.01 27.82 -12.35
N GLU A 116 -21.10 27.27 -11.52
CA GLU A 116 -19.77 27.82 -11.22
C GLU A 116 -18.65 27.14 -12.00
N LYS A 117 -18.95 26.32 -13.01
CA LYS A 117 -17.96 25.50 -13.75
C LYS A 117 -16.80 26.28 -14.31
N GLU A 118 -17.01 27.54 -14.72
CA GLU A 118 -15.95 28.42 -15.24
C GLU A 118 -14.96 28.80 -14.16
N GLY A 119 -15.46 29.15 -12.95
CA GLY A 119 -14.63 29.42 -11.79
C GLY A 119 -13.84 28.20 -11.34
N ILE A 120 -14.47 27.02 -11.37
CA ILE A 120 -13.79 25.75 -11.07
C ILE A 120 -12.67 25.47 -12.08
N LEU A 121 -12.90 25.73 -13.37
CA LEU A 121 -11.87 25.58 -14.39
C LEU A 121 -10.71 26.57 -14.17
N LEU A 122 -10.97 27.84 -13.89
CA LEU A 122 -9.94 28.84 -13.60
C LEU A 122 -9.09 28.41 -12.40
N TRP A 123 -9.71 27.93 -11.33
CA TRP A 123 -9.01 27.40 -10.16
C TRP A 123 -8.11 26.20 -10.52
N ALA A 124 -8.58 25.29 -11.38
CA ALA A 124 -7.78 24.17 -11.84
C ALA A 124 -6.58 24.63 -12.71
N LEU A 125 -6.77 25.64 -13.55
CA LEU A 125 -5.69 26.25 -14.37
C LEU A 125 -4.63 26.95 -13.52
N GLU A 126 -5.03 27.60 -12.42
CA GLU A 126 -4.08 28.15 -11.43
C GLU A 126 -3.22 27.05 -10.80
N GLY A 127 -3.85 25.91 -10.45
CA GLY A 127 -3.14 24.72 -9.98
C GLY A 127 -2.15 24.17 -11.01
N LEU A 128 -2.53 24.11 -12.28
CA LEU A 128 -1.66 23.69 -13.38
C LEU A 128 -0.47 24.67 -13.56
N HIS A 129 -0.71 25.98 -13.53
CA HIS A 129 0.36 26.98 -13.59
C HIS A 129 1.37 26.81 -12.45
N ARG A 130 0.90 26.56 -11.23
CA ARG A 130 1.77 26.28 -10.09
C ARG A 130 2.59 25.02 -10.29
N LEU A 131 1.99 23.95 -10.81
CA LEU A 131 2.67 22.68 -11.10
C LEU A 131 3.78 22.88 -12.15
N ILE A 132 3.49 23.61 -13.24
CA ILE A 132 4.48 23.92 -14.30
C ILE A 132 5.64 24.73 -13.72
N ARG A 133 5.36 25.79 -12.94
CA ARG A 133 6.40 26.61 -12.29
C ARG A 133 7.25 25.83 -11.32
N ASN A 134 6.70 24.78 -10.70
CA ASN A 134 7.42 23.88 -9.81
C ASN A 134 8.04 22.68 -10.54
N ASN A 135 8.35 22.81 -11.83
CA ASN A 135 8.95 21.74 -12.65
C ASN A 135 8.19 20.41 -12.58
N TYR A 136 6.86 20.47 -12.63
CA TYR A 136 5.95 19.33 -12.54
C TYR A 136 6.02 18.55 -11.21
N GLN A 137 6.56 19.14 -10.17
CA GLN A 137 6.56 18.56 -8.83
C GLN A 137 5.36 19.04 -8.04
N PHE A 138 4.59 18.11 -7.48
CA PHE A 138 3.47 18.44 -6.60
C PHE A 138 3.98 19.06 -5.31
N THR A 139 3.27 20.07 -4.82
CA THR A 139 3.48 20.60 -3.47
C THR A 139 2.87 19.62 -2.47
N ILE A 140 3.72 18.97 -1.70
CA ILE A 140 3.28 18.01 -0.69
C ILE A 140 3.14 18.73 0.64
N SER A 141 1.92 18.76 1.18
CA SER A 141 1.68 19.29 2.53
C SER A 141 2.13 18.29 3.59
N GLU A 142 2.40 18.76 4.81
CA GLU A 142 2.72 17.89 5.95
C GLU A 142 1.62 16.84 6.17
N ARG A 143 0.35 17.23 6.03
CA ARG A 143 -0.78 16.31 6.15
C ARG A 143 -0.75 15.22 5.08
N THR A 144 -0.47 15.56 3.82
CA THR A 144 -0.34 14.58 2.73
C THR A 144 0.82 13.62 2.97
N ALA A 145 1.95 14.11 3.46
CA ALA A 145 3.09 13.29 3.82
C ALA A 145 2.78 12.36 5.00
N ALA A 146 2.08 12.85 6.02
CA ALA A 146 1.64 12.06 7.17
C ALA A 146 0.64 10.96 6.75
N ASN A 147 -0.35 11.28 5.89
CA ASN A 147 -1.30 10.30 5.36
C ASN A 147 -0.59 9.18 4.59
N LEU A 148 0.40 9.51 3.77
CA LEU A 148 1.15 8.51 3.02
C LEU A 148 1.96 7.61 3.96
N LYS A 149 2.58 8.20 4.97
CA LYS A 149 3.33 7.44 5.99
C LYS A 149 2.41 6.49 6.75
N GLU A 150 1.26 6.96 7.20
CA GLU A 150 0.25 6.14 7.87
C GLU A 150 -0.24 4.99 6.97
N ALA A 151 -0.54 5.26 5.69
CA ALA A 151 -0.92 4.24 4.73
C ALA A 151 0.17 3.17 4.55
N MET A 152 1.45 3.57 4.53
CA MET A 152 2.57 2.63 4.48
C MET A 152 2.66 1.77 5.74
N GLU A 153 2.43 2.35 6.89
CA GLU A 153 2.47 1.65 8.18
C GLU A 153 1.30 0.66 8.31
N GLN A 154 0.09 1.08 7.99
CA GLN A 154 -1.10 0.22 7.96
C GLN A 154 -0.99 -0.90 6.92
N GLY A 155 -0.42 -0.63 5.76
CA GLY A 155 -0.16 -1.64 4.73
C GLY A 155 0.96 -2.63 5.07
N ASN A 156 1.76 -2.37 6.11
CA ASN A 156 2.90 -3.19 6.48
C ASN A 156 2.94 -3.47 7.98
N ASN A 157 2.28 -4.54 8.39
CA ASN A 157 2.24 -4.96 9.79
C ASN A 157 3.60 -5.32 10.39
N ILE A 158 4.62 -5.60 9.55
CA ILE A 158 6.01 -5.76 10.03
C ILE A 158 6.52 -4.44 10.63
N LEU A 159 6.19 -3.28 10.03
CA LEU A 159 6.55 -1.98 10.60
C LEU A 159 5.82 -1.72 11.91
N GLY A 160 4.56 -2.14 12.04
CA GLY A 160 3.81 -2.10 13.29
C GLY A 160 4.49 -2.95 14.37
N PHE A 161 4.84 -4.18 14.03
CA PHE A 161 5.59 -5.08 14.91
C PHE A 161 6.94 -4.48 15.35
N LEU A 162 7.72 -3.94 14.42
CA LEU A 162 9.04 -3.38 14.72
C LEU A 162 9.00 -2.12 15.60
N LYS A 163 7.85 -1.47 15.71
CA LYS A 163 7.62 -0.32 16.60
C LYS A 163 6.97 -0.71 17.93
N SER A 164 6.47 -1.95 18.04
CA SER A 164 5.81 -2.41 19.25
C SER A 164 6.83 -2.72 20.34
N GLU A 165 6.46 -2.43 21.57
CA GLU A 165 7.21 -2.81 22.77
C GLU A 165 6.75 -4.18 23.29
N GLY A 166 7.65 -4.89 23.96
CA GLY A 166 7.31 -6.12 24.68
C GLY A 166 7.27 -7.39 23.81
N TYR A 167 7.91 -7.38 22.62
CA TYR A 167 8.02 -8.58 21.77
C TYR A 167 9.47 -8.93 21.41
N PHE A 168 10.36 -7.98 21.39
CA PHE A 168 11.80 -8.19 21.18
C PHE A 168 12.59 -7.00 21.71
N GLU A 169 13.88 -7.17 21.87
CA GLU A 169 14.81 -6.10 22.27
C GLU A 169 15.98 -6.02 21.30
N ILE A 170 16.41 -4.79 21.01
CA ILE A 170 17.69 -4.57 20.32
C ILE A 170 18.78 -4.52 21.38
N ARG A 171 19.56 -5.60 21.47
CA ARG A 171 20.62 -5.75 22.46
C ARG A 171 21.92 -6.14 21.78
N GLN A 172 22.95 -5.31 21.92
CA GLN A 172 24.26 -5.56 21.33
C GLN A 172 24.83 -6.92 21.78
N GLY A 173 25.26 -7.73 20.82
CA GLY A 173 25.84 -9.05 21.06
C GLY A 173 24.80 -10.18 21.20
N ALA A 174 23.51 -9.90 21.33
CA ALA A 174 22.48 -10.91 21.30
C ALA A 174 22.40 -11.56 19.90
N LYS A 175 21.87 -12.79 19.84
CA LYS A 175 21.70 -13.55 18.61
C LYS A 175 20.36 -14.24 18.62
N CYS A 176 19.63 -14.12 17.52
CA CYS A 176 18.31 -14.71 17.34
C CYS A 176 18.24 -15.53 16.05
N LYS A 177 17.62 -16.72 16.08
CA LYS A 177 17.33 -17.47 14.85
C LYS A 177 16.20 -16.76 14.10
N SER A 178 16.28 -16.77 12.78
CA SER A 178 15.22 -16.22 11.92
C SER A 178 13.85 -16.84 12.20
N THR A 179 13.80 -18.13 12.51
CA THR A 179 12.59 -18.86 12.89
C THR A 179 11.98 -18.38 14.19
N ASP A 180 12.82 -18.07 15.18
CA ASP A 180 12.36 -17.66 16.50
C ASP A 180 11.87 -16.20 16.45
N PHE A 181 12.55 -15.34 15.70
CA PHE A 181 12.08 -13.96 15.47
C PHE A 181 10.74 -13.95 14.71
N TYR A 182 10.57 -14.85 13.74
CA TYR A 182 9.31 -14.98 13.03
C TYR A 182 8.17 -15.45 13.93
N LYS A 183 8.39 -16.41 14.84
CA LYS A 183 7.38 -16.86 15.83
C LYS A 183 6.91 -15.72 16.74
N VAL A 184 7.80 -14.86 17.15
CA VAL A 184 7.44 -13.69 17.96
C VAL A 184 6.61 -12.69 17.15
N TYR A 185 6.94 -12.50 15.86
CA TYR A 185 6.11 -11.70 14.96
C TYR A 185 4.73 -12.31 14.73
N GLU A 186 4.60 -13.64 14.57
CA GLU A 186 3.31 -14.33 14.47
C GLU A 186 2.49 -14.12 15.76
N ARG A 187 3.14 -14.18 16.91
CA ARG A 187 2.50 -13.89 18.21
C ARG A 187 1.96 -12.47 18.25
N TRP A 188 2.77 -11.48 17.87
CA TRP A 188 2.32 -10.09 17.79
C TRP A 188 1.12 -9.93 16.84
N CYS A 189 1.14 -10.58 15.69
CA CYS A 189 0.01 -10.56 14.76
C CYS A 189 -1.26 -11.12 15.40
N MET A 190 -1.17 -12.22 16.15
CA MET A 190 -2.31 -12.78 16.86
C MET A 190 -2.85 -11.83 17.92
N ASP A 191 -1.98 -11.25 18.72
CA ASP A 191 -2.36 -10.33 19.79
C ASP A 191 -3.01 -9.04 19.25
N ASN A 192 -2.69 -8.65 18.02
CA ASN A 192 -3.22 -7.46 17.34
C ASN A 192 -4.31 -7.78 16.29
N LEU A 193 -4.81 -9.02 16.22
CA LEU A 193 -5.83 -9.47 15.25
C LEU A 193 -5.40 -9.25 13.78
N GLU A 194 -4.09 -9.32 13.53
CA GLU A 194 -3.51 -9.19 12.20
C GLU A 194 -3.12 -10.53 11.61
N LYS A 195 -3.14 -10.63 10.29
CA LYS A 195 -2.67 -11.84 9.60
C LYS A 195 -1.17 -11.76 9.33
N PRO A 196 -0.36 -12.73 9.79
CA PRO A 196 1.08 -12.71 9.55
C PRO A 196 1.39 -12.85 8.07
N LEU A 197 2.40 -12.12 7.60
CA LEU A 197 3.00 -12.32 6.29
C LEU A 197 3.88 -13.57 6.29
N ALA A 198 4.14 -14.14 5.11
CA ALA A 198 5.01 -15.30 4.99
C ALA A 198 6.40 -15.05 5.60
N ALA A 199 7.00 -16.08 6.21
CA ALA A 199 8.32 -15.98 6.85
C ALA A 199 9.41 -15.45 5.90
N SER A 200 9.38 -15.84 4.62
CA SER A 200 10.30 -15.31 3.61
C SER A 200 10.16 -13.80 3.42
N THR A 201 8.94 -13.28 3.39
CA THR A 201 8.65 -11.83 3.26
C THR A 201 9.13 -11.07 4.49
N PHE A 202 8.86 -11.60 5.71
CA PHE A 202 9.34 -11.03 6.96
C PHE A 202 10.86 -10.93 7.00
N ILE A 203 11.57 -12.03 6.73
CA ILE A 203 13.03 -12.07 6.74
C ILE A 203 13.62 -11.13 5.67
N HIS A 204 13.02 -11.08 4.48
CA HIS A 204 13.48 -10.18 3.41
C HIS A 204 13.35 -8.71 3.85
N HIS A 205 12.22 -8.35 4.42
CA HIS A 205 12.01 -7.00 4.94
C HIS A 205 13.03 -6.59 6.01
N LEU A 206 13.36 -7.50 6.93
CA LEU A 206 14.39 -7.26 7.95
C LEU A 206 15.78 -7.09 7.32
N LYS A 207 16.13 -7.91 6.32
CA LYS A 207 17.39 -7.79 5.58
C LYS A 207 17.54 -6.45 4.88
N ASP A 208 16.49 -5.97 4.23
CA ASP A 208 16.50 -4.69 3.51
C ASP A 208 16.66 -3.49 4.46
N ASN A 209 16.20 -3.65 5.70
CA ASN A 209 16.19 -2.58 6.70
C ASN A 209 17.23 -2.76 7.83
N GLN A 210 18.18 -3.71 7.73
CA GLN A 210 19.12 -4.03 8.81
C GLN A 210 19.86 -2.80 9.35
N LYS A 211 20.30 -1.88 8.47
CA LYS A 211 21.04 -0.69 8.88
C LYS A 211 20.20 0.25 9.75
N SER A 212 18.94 0.46 9.40
CA SER A 212 18.03 1.34 10.14
C SER A 212 17.58 0.71 11.46
N LEU A 213 17.54 -0.62 11.52
CA LEU A 213 17.14 -1.38 12.71
C LEU A 213 18.32 -1.67 13.66
N GLY A 214 19.55 -1.43 13.23
CA GLY A 214 20.74 -1.76 14.03
C GLY A 214 21.02 -3.27 14.16
N ILE A 215 20.44 -4.09 13.28
CA ILE A 215 20.57 -5.56 13.27
C ILE A 215 21.46 -6.00 12.11
N VAL A 216 22.00 -7.21 12.18
CA VAL A 216 22.83 -7.79 11.10
C VAL A 216 22.39 -9.21 10.83
N TYR A 217 22.01 -9.48 9.60
CA TYR A 217 21.68 -10.84 9.16
C TYR A 217 22.92 -11.68 8.92
N ASP A 218 22.88 -12.94 9.35
CA ASP A 218 23.95 -13.92 9.15
C ASP A 218 23.36 -15.30 8.81
N ASP A 219 23.85 -15.91 7.74
CA ASP A 219 23.44 -17.25 7.32
C ASP A 219 23.89 -18.35 8.32
N LYS A 220 24.82 -18.04 9.22
CA LYS A 220 25.34 -18.91 10.26
C LYS A 220 25.35 -18.22 11.63
N CYS A 221 24.27 -17.54 11.97
CA CYS A 221 24.18 -16.73 13.19
C CYS A 221 24.31 -17.57 14.46
N ILE A 222 23.62 -18.71 14.54
CA ILE A 222 23.69 -19.67 15.68
C ILE A 222 23.94 -21.07 15.12
N GLY A 223 25.21 -21.51 15.15
CA GLY A 223 25.64 -22.77 14.54
C GLY A 223 25.41 -22.76 13.03
N THR A 224 24.59 -23.66 12.52
CA THR A 224 24.20 -23.74 11.10
C THR A 224 22.91 -22.97 10.78
N ASN A 225 22.29 -22.34 11.78
CA ASN A 225 20.99 -21.67 11.61
C ASN A 225 21.18 -20.22 11.19
N ARG A 226 20.34 -19.79 10.24
CA ARG A 226 20.19 -18.39 9.81
C ARG A 226 19.58 -17.55 10.91
N GLY A 227 20.02 -16.30 11.01
CA GLY A 227 19.49 -15.45 12.07
C GLY A 227 19.95 -13.99 11.96
N PHE A 228 19.74 -13.29 13.06
CA PHE A 228 20.10 -11.89 13.22
C PHE A 228 20.95 -11.68 14.48
N HIS A 229 21.99 -10.89 14.35
CA HIS A 229 22.74 -10.33 15.48
C HIS A 229 22.06 -9.08 16.00
N ASN A 230 22.28 -8.78 17.27
CA ASN A 230 21.75 -7.63 18.01
C ASN A 230 20.23 -7.68 18.23
N VAL A 231 19.62 -8.86 18.16
CA VAL A 231 18.20 -9.07 18.48
C VAL A 231 18.08 -10.12 19.56
N ASP A 232 17.29 -9.81 20.58
CA ASP A 232 16.92 -10.72 21.65
C ASP A 232 15.40 -10.96 21.64
N VAL A 233 15.00 -12.22 21.56
CA VAL A 233 13.60 -12.65 21.59
C VAL A 233 13.32 -13.70 22.66
N ASP A 234 14.33 -14.14 23.41
CA ASP A 234 14.22 -15.31 24.29
C ASP A 234 13.14 -15.16 25.37
N LEU A 235 12.91 -13.94 25.84
CA LEU A 235 11.85 -13.64 26.83
C LEU A 235 10.44 -13.61 26.23
N PHE A 236 10.33 -13.55 24.91
CA PHE A 236 9.07 -13.31 24.19
C PHE A 236 8.62 -14.52 23.36
N LEU A 237 9.41 -15.59 23.34
CA LEU A 237 9.06 -16.81 22.63
C LEU A 237 7.77 -17.42 23.21
N PRO A 238 6.78 -17.72 22.38
CA PRO A 238 5.57 -18.38 22.84
C PRO A 238 5.92 -19.77 23.40
N VAL A 239 5.43 -20.07 24.56
CA VAL A 239 5.50 -21.43 25.12
C VAL A 239 4.48 -22.28 24.38
N ASP A 240 4.94 -23.18 23.50
CA ASP A 240 4.22 -24.24 22.76
C ASP A 240 2.67 -24.09 22.64
N VAL A 241 2.20 -22.98 22.10
CA VAL A 241 0.80 -22.82 21.69
C VAL A 241 0.75 -23.03 20.18
N PRO A 242 0.04 -24.05 19.68
CA PRO A 242 -0.09 -24.26 18.23
C PRO A 242 -0.73 -23.01 17.59
N SER A 243 -0.12 -22.56 16.49
CA SER A 243 -0.64 -21.42 15.73
C SER A 243 -2.08 -21.68 15.29
N PRO A 244 -3.02 -20.73 15.48
CA PRO A 244 -4.38 -20.86 14.95
C PRO A 244 -4.42 -21.03 13.43
N TRP A 245 -3.32 -20.74 12.74
CA TRP A 245 -3.15 -20.81 11.29
C TRP A 245 -2.68 -22.20 10.80
N ASP A 246 -2.27 -23.10 11.71
CA ASP A 246 -1.83 -24.47 11.42
C ASP A 246 -2.98 -25.46 11.22
N LYS A 247 -4.23 -25.06 11.40
CA LYS A 247 -5.37 -25.90 11.10
C LYS A 247 -5.49 -26.06 9.58
N LYS A 248 -4.94 -27.15 9.04
CA LYS A 248 -5.42 -27.73 7.80
C LYS A 248 -6.93 -27.90 7.93
N ILE A 249 -7.68 -27.20 7.09
CA ILE A 249 -9.11 -27.45 6.94
C ILE A 249 -9.19 -28.85 6.32
N GLU A 250 -9.45 -29.86 7.14
CA GLU A 250 -9.91 -31.14 6.65
C GLU A 250 -11.33 -30.89 6.13
N LEU A 251 -11.46 -30.79 4.82
CA LEU A 251 -12.72 -30.82 4.12
C LEU A 251 -13.23 -32.26 4.19
N THR A 252 -14.17 -32.51 5.11
CA THR A 252 -15.05 -33.68 5.07
C THR A 252 -16.20 -33.43 4.11
#